data_dedd41912fd43435ec045722b947e8c1
#
_entry.id   dedd41912fd43435ec045722b947e8c1
#
_cell.length_a   1.000
_cell.length_b   1.000
_cell.length_c   1.000
_cell.angle_alpha   90.00
_cell.angle_beta   90.00
_cell.angle_gamma   90.00
#
_symmetry.space_group_name_H-M   'P 1'
#
loop_
_entity.id
_entity.type
_entity.pdbx_description
1 polymer ?
#
loop_
_entity_poly.entity_id
_entity_poly.type
_entity_poly.pdbx_seq_one_letter_code
_entity_poly.pdbx_strand_id
1 'polypeptide(L)'
;MKAYVRQSTQEDIDYLCNNLRPEDRKEVIASHGSTKKALQTGLDLSDECWTFLVEDTNEIAGIYGVAKQCDTVACVWLLTTPAVTKIWITF
;
A
#
# COMPACT_ATOMS: atom_id res chain seq x y z
N MET A 1 15.34 -6.17 9.01
CA MET A 1 15.73 -5.33 7.87
C MET A 1 15.01 -3.99 7.94
N LYS A 2 15.63 -2.96 7.40
CA LYS A 2 15.04 -1.63 7.36
C LYS A 2 14.18 -1.46 6.11
N ALA A 3 13.28 -0.51 6.17
CA ALA A 3 12.46 -0.11 5.03
C ALA A 3 12.85 1.29 4.57
N TYR A 4 12.65 1.56 3.30
CA TYR A 4 12.68 2.92 2.77
C TYR A 4 11.39 3.20 2.00
N VAL A 5 11.09 4.47 1.81
CA VAL A 5 9.83 4.93 1.20
C VAL A 5 10.14 5.74 -0.04
N ARG A 6 9.33 5.55 -1.06
CA ARG A 6 9.35 6.41 -2.25
C ARG A 6 7.93 6.65 -2.74
N GLN A 7 7.79 7.64 -3.58
CA GLN A 7 6.49 7.94 -4.18
C GLN A 7 5.99 6.76 -5.00
N SER A 8 4.71 6.44 -4.90
CA SER A 8 4.11 5.30 -5.60
C SER A 8 3.99 5.56 -7.11
N THR A 9 4.11 4.48 -7.89
CA THR A 9 4.00 4.51 -9.34
C THR A 9 2.92 3.53 -9.81
N GLN A 10 2.54 3.63 -11.08
CA GLN A 10 1.59 2.68 -11.67
C GLN A 10 2.15 1.25 -11.65
N GLU A 11 3.46 1.10 -11.80
CA GLU A 11 4.11 -0.22 -11.74
C GLU A 11 3.95 -0.85 -10.36
N ASP A 12 3.97 -0.05 -9.30
CA ASP A 12 3.74 -0.53 -7.94
C ASP A 12 2.33 -1.08 -7.79
N ILE A 13 1.35 -0.40 -8.35
CA ILE A 13 -0.04 -0.84 -8.34
C ILE A 13 -0.18 -2.18 -9.07
N ASP A 14 0.43 -2.31 -10.23
CA ASP A 14 0.38 -3.53 -11.03
C ASP A 14 1.01 -4.72 -10.28
N TYR A 15 2.13 -4.50 -9.60
CA TYR A 15 2.77 -5.52 -8.77
C TYR A 15 1.89 -5.92 -7.59
N LEU A 16 1.37 -4.93 -6.86
CA LEU A 16 0.60 -5.14 -5.65
C LEU A 16 -0.73 -5.85 -5.91
N CYS A 17 -1.33 -5.66 -7.08
CA CYS A 17 -2.57 -6.35 -7.44
C CYS A 17 -2.47 -7.87 -7.30
N ASN A 18 -1.29 -8.44 -7.51
CA ASN A 18 -1.06 -9.87 -7.50
C ASN A 18 -0.25 -10.36 -6.30
N ASN A 19 0.18 -9.47 -5.42
CA ASN A 19 1.12 -9.80 -4.36
C ASN A 19 0.71 -9.37 -2.96
N LEU A 20 -0.52 -8.94 -2.75
CA LEU A 20 -1.01 -8.59 -1.41
C LEU A 20 -1.04 -9.81 -0.50
N ARG A 21 -0.85 -9.59 0.80
CA ARG A 21 -1.08 -10.64 1.80
C ARG A 21 -2.52 -11.14 1.68
N PRO A 22 -2.78 -12.44 1.96
CA PRO A 22 -4.13 -12.98 1.89
C PRO A 22 -5.16 -12.21 2.71
N GLU A 23 -4.78 -11.73 3.89
CA GLU A 23 -5.65 -10.96 4.78
C GLU A 23 -6.09 -9.64 4.12
N ASP A 24 -5.12 -8.90 3.56
CA ASP A 24 -5.39 -7.63 2.91
C ASP A 24 -6.19 -7.82 1.62
N ARG A 25 -5.87 -8.87 0.88
CA ARG A 25 -6.58 -9.21 -0.36
C ARG A 25 -8.05 -9.49 -0.11
N LYS A 26 -8.37 -10.27 0.91
CA LYS A 26 -9.75 -10.57 1.27
C LYS A 26 -10.52 -9.31 1.63
N GLU A 27 -9.90 -8.43 2.39
CA GLU A 27 -10.50 -7.18 2.82
C GLU A 27 -10.82 -6.25 1.64
N VAL A 28 -9.88 -6.06 0.72
CA VAL A 28 -10.12 -5.17 -0.42
C VAL A 28 -11.10 -5.75 -1.43
N ILE A 29 -11.14 -7.06 -1.60
CA ILE A 29 -12.13 -7.71 -2.46
C ILE A 29 -13.53 -7.53 -1.87
N ALA A 30 -13.67 -7.69 -0.56
CA ALA A 30 -14.95 -7.50 0.12
C ALA A 30 -15.46 -6.06 0.01
N SER A 31 -14.56 -5.07 0.09
CA SER A 31 -14.96 -3.65 0.06
C SER A 31 -15.05 -3.05 -1.34
N HIS A 32 -14.22 -3.49 -2.28
CA HIS A 32 -14.08 -2.86 -3.61
C HIS A 32 -14.35 -3.79 -4.78
N GLY A 33 -14.50 -5.08 -4.53
CA GLY A 33 -14.76 -6.09 -5.56
C GLY A 33 -13.50 -6.65 -6.24
N SER A 34 -12.40 -5.93 -6.28
CA SER A 34 -11.13 -6.43 -6.82
C SER A 34 -9.94 -5.68 -6.23
N THR A 35 -8.78 -6.33 -6.22
CA THR A 35 -7.54 -5.73 -5.74
C THR A 35 -7.10 -4.58 -6.64
N LYS A 36 -7.18 -4.75 -7.95
CA LYS A 36 -6.80 -3.72 -8.92
C LYS A 36 -7.64 -2.46 -8.75
N LYS A 37 -8.95 -2.63 -8.64
CA LYS A 37 -9.88 -1.50 -8.47
C LYS A 37 -9.59 -0.73 -7.18
N ALA A 38 -9.36 -1.45 -6.08
CA ALA A 38 -9.05 -0.83 -4.79
C ALA A 38 -7.75 -0.04 -4.84
N LEU A 39 -6.69 -0.63 -5.37
CA LEU A 39 -5.38 0.00 -5.45
C LEU A 39 -5.37 1.19 -6.40
N GLN A 40 -5.99 1.05 -7.57
CA GLN A 40 -6.06 2.12 -8.55
C GLN A 40 -6.87 3.30 -8.01
N THR A 41 -7.99 3.04 -7.36
CA THR A 41 -8.81 4.06 -6.72
C THR A 41 -8.01 4.77 -5.62
N GLY A 42 -7.26 4.02 -4.83
CA GLY A 42 -6.39 4.58 -3.80
C GLY A 42 -5.35 5.53 -4.38
N LEU A 43 -4.67 5.11 -5.45
CA LEU A 43 -3.68 5.95 -6.11
C LEU A 43 -4.30 7.23 -6.68
N ASP A 44 -5.44 7.10 -7.36
CA ASP A 44 -6.09 8.21 -8.06
C ASP A 44 -6.72 9.23 -7.11
N LEU A 45 -7.26 8.78 -5.98
CA LEU A 45 -7.99 9.64 -5.05
C LEU A 45 -7.19 10.11 -3.83
N SER A 46 -6.02 9.55 -3.60
CA SER A 46 -5.19 9.96 -2.46
C SER A 46 -4.38 11.20 -2.81
N ASP A 47 -4.26 12.11 -1.85
CA ASP A 47 -3.41 13.30 -1.99
C ASP A 47 -1.93 12.91 -2.00
N GLU A 48 -1.59 11.90 -1.20
CA GLU A 48 -0.24 11.34 -1.13
C GLU A 48 -0.33 9.83 -1.14
N CYS A 49 0.56 9.19 -1.88
CA CYS A 49 0.62 7.75 -1.98
C CYS A 49 2.09 7.31 -2.02
N TRP A 50 2.48 6.47 -1.07
CA TRP A 50 3.87 6.07 -0.86
C TRP A 50 3.99 4.56 -0.83
N THR A 51 5.04 4.07 -1.51
CA THR A 51 5.41 2.66 -1.50
C THR A 51 6.59 2.49 -0.55
N PHE A 52 6.52 1.48 0.32
CA PHE A 52 7.65 1.15 1.18
C PHE A 52 8.22 -0.21 0.79
N LEU A 53 9.56 -0.27 0.81
CA LEU A 53 10.33 -1.40 0.29
C LEU A 53 11.33 -1.89 1.33
N VAL A 54 11.69 -3.16 1.22
CA VAL A 54 12.77 -3.74 2.04
C VAL A 54 14.09 -3.23 1.48
N GLU A 55 14.90 -2.57 2.33
CA GLU A 55 16.11 -1.89 1.90
C GLU A 55 17.12 -2.79 1.18
N ASP A 56 17.35 -3.98 1.72
CA ASP A 56 18.39 -4.87 1.19
C ASP A 56 18.01 -5.58 -0.12
N THR A 57 16.73 -5.85 -0.32
CA THR A 57 16.25 -6.67 -1.45
C THR A 57 15.45 -5.86 -2.48
N ASN A 58 15.06 -4.63 -2.13
CA ASN A 58 14.14 -3.81 -2.93
C ASN A 58 12.77 -4.46 -3.17
N GLU A 59 12.40 -5.43 -2.34
CA GLU A 59 11.06 -6.00 -2.40
C GLU A 59 10.03 -4.99 -1.94
N ILE A 60 8.93 -4.87 -2.66
CA ILE A 60 7.82 -4.01 -2.24
C ILE A 60 7.14 -4.67 -1.03
N ALA A 61 7.15 -3.99 0.10
CA ALA A 61 6.54 -4.47 1.34
C ALA A 61 5.11 -3.96 1.50
N GLY A 62 4.78 -2.85 0.89
CA GLY A 62 3.43 -2.32 0.96
C GLY A 62 3.30 -0.93 0.36
N ILE A 63 2.11 -0.40 0.51
CA ILE A 63 1.72 0.91 0.01
C ILE A 63 0.80 1.56 1.03
N TYR A 64 0.94 2.85 1.22
CA TYR A 64 -0.02 3.61 2.02
C TYR A 64 -0.38 4.91 1.31
N GLY A 65 -1.58 5.39 1.60
CA GLY A 65 -2.06 6.62 1.04
C GLY A 65 -2.79 7.47 2.08
N VAL A 66 -2.82 8.76 1.83
CA VAL A 66 -3.51 9.74 2.65
C VAL A 66 -4.47 10.51 1.75
N ALA A 67 -5.76 10.42 2.04
CA ALA A 67 -6.79 11.17 1.34
C ALA A 67 -7.41 12.17 2.29
N LYS A 68 -7.19 13.45 2.05
CA LYS A 68 -7.71 14.52 2.87
C LYS A 68 -9.21 14.67 2.63
N GLN A 69 -10.02 14.52 3.68
CA GLN A 69 -11.48 14.62 3.58
C GLN A 69 -11.95 16.06 3.81
N CYS A 70 -11.29 16.77 4.72
CA CYS A 70 -11.53 18.18 4.99
C CYS A 70 -10.28 18.74 5.70
N ASP A 71 -10.31 19.98 6.15
CA ASP A 71 -9.14 20.64 6.76
C ASP A 71 -8.62 19.93 8.02
N THR A 72 -9.49 19.19 8.72
CA THR A 72 -9.14 18.56 9.99
C THR A 72 -9.21 17.04 9.98
N VAL A 73 -9.63 16.41 8.87
CA VAL A 73 -9.81 14.97 8.79
C VAL A 73 -9.14 14.41 7.54
N ALA A 74 -8.32 13.40 7.72
CA ALA A 74 -7.71 12.64 6.62
C ALA A 74 -7.96 11.16 6.81
N CYS A 75 -8.19 10.46 5.71
CA CYS A 75 -8.32 9.01 5.70
C CYS A 75 -6.94 8.43 5.30
N VAL A 76 -6.44 7.49 6.12
CA VAL A 76 -5.17 6.81 5.85
C VAL A 76 -5.48 5.34 5.58
N TRP A 77 -4.93 4.81 4.50
CA TRP A 77 -5.07 3.40 4.17
C TRP A 77 -3.70 2.76 3.96
N LEU A 78 -3.63 1.46 4.23
CA LEU A 78 -2.38 0.70 4.19
C LEU A 78 -2.68 -0.71 3.68
N LEU A 79 -1.93 -1.16 2.69
CA LEU A 79 -1.99 -2.54 2.18
C LEU A 79 -0.56 -3.08 2.07
N THR A 80 -0.38 -4.35 2.40
CA THR A 80 0.95 -4.95 2.50
C THR A 80 1.09 -6.24 1.68
N THR A 81 2.35 -6.61 1.43
CA THR A 81 2.73 -7.89 0.84
C THR A 81 3.35 -8.78 1.92
N PRO A 82 3.57 -10.09 1.65
CA PRO A 82 4.29 -10.93 2.60
C PRO A 82 5.68 -10.43 2.97
N ALA A 83 6.33 -9.63 2.11
CA ALA A 83 7.63 -9.04 2.40
C ALA A 83 7.63 -8.11 3.61
N VAL A 84 6.47 -7.64 4.06
CA VAL A 84 6.36 -6.78 5.25
C VAL A 84 6.90 -7.46 6.50
N THR A 85 6.87 -8.79 6.55
CA THR A 85 7.40 -9.54 7.71
C THR A 85 8.92 -9.43 7.84
N LYS A 86 9.62 -8.98 6.81
CA LYS A 86 11.07 -8.77 6.82
C LYS A 86 11.47 -7.43 7.42
N ILE A 87 10.50 -6.56 7.68
CA ILE A 87 10.75 -5.21 8.18
C ILE A 87 10.53 -5.18 9.69
N TRP A 88 11.50 -4.63 10.41
CA TRP A 88 11.39 -4.38 11.83
C TRP A 88 10.65 -3.06 12.05
N ILE A 89 9.49 -3.15 12.68
CA ILE A 89 8.73 -1.97 13.06
C ILE A 89 8.96 -1.75 14.55
N THR A 90 9.58 -0.62 14.87
CA THR A 90 9.80 -0.22 16.25
C THR A 90 8.80 0.88 16.60
N PHE A 91 7.97 0.62 17.57
CA PHE A 91 7.03 1.59 18.08
C PHE A 91 7.54 2.19 19.36
#